data_87bde543bda4c9f70881c6d4840dc99c
#
_entry.id   87bde543bda4c9f70881c6d4840dc99c
#
_cell.length_a   1.000
_cell.length_b   1.000
_cell.length_c   1.000
_cell.angle_alpha   90.00
_cell.angle_beta   90.00
_cell.angle_gamma   90.00
#
_symmetry.space_group_name_H-M   'P 1'
#
loop_
_entity.id
_entity.type
_entity.pdbx_description
1 polymer ?
#
loop_
_entity_poly.entity_id
_entity_poly.type
_entity_poly.pdbx_seq_one_letter_code
_entity_poly.pdbx_strand_id
1 'polypeptide(L)'
;MNKPKEQVVHVEHDVAYLPTPNTVEVVITNDLAPAELTKTAFMVPVCDDGGIIIAVNQRRGLEIAGGHIEADETAEDAAFREAFEETGTTVSNVVPIGFLRMTSTAAGVPEGYAYPFPLSYQQFFAGSVDNVEPYTDNDECSAPVKIFDMQDRRITRKSITLFGNAALKSVL
;
A
#
# COMPACT_ATOMS: atom_id res chain seq x y z
N MET A 1 5.63 -3.53 28.20
CA MET A 1 5.01 -2.91 27.01
C MET A 1 4.42 -4.01 26.15
N ASN A 2 3.09 -4.04 25.96
CA ASN A 2 2.50 -4.95 24.99
C ASN A 2 2.96 -4.53 23.59
N LYS A 3 3.64 -5.44 22.85
CA LYS A 3 3.83 -5.26 21.40
C LYS A 3 2.45 -5.00 20.78
N PRO A 4 2.33 -4.01 19.88
CA PRO A 4 1.12 -3.87 19.10
C PRO A 4 0.87 -5.23 18.42
N LYS A 5 -0.32 -5.74 18.64
CA LYS A 5 -0.65 -7.09 18.20
C LYS A 5 -0.96 -7.05 16.72
N GLU A 6 -0.19 -7.75 15.90
CA GLU A 6 -0.56 -8.01 14.51
C GLU A 6 -1.99 -8.55 14.44
N GLN A 7 -2.83 -7.94 13.63
CA GLN A 7 -4.19 -8.41 13.39
C GLN A 7 -4.34 -8.77 11.92
N VAL A 8 -4.46 -10.06 11.62
CA VAL A 8 -4.85 -10.53 10.29
C VAL A 8 -6.35 -10.25 10.12
N VAL A 9 -6.70 -9.38 9.17
CA VAL A 9 -8.09 -8.95 8.93
C VAL A 9 -8.69 -9.50 7.65
N HIS A 10 -7.86 -10.05 6.76
CA HIS A 10 -8.30 -10.68 5.51
C HIS A 10 -7.23 -11.64 4.99
N VAL A 11 -7.66 -12.69 4.32
CA VAL A 11 -6.78 -13.70 3.71
C VAL A 11 -7.29 -14.03 2.30
N GLU A 12 -6.38 -14.03 1.32
CA GLU A 12 -6.62 -14.50 -0.03
C GLU A 12 -5.68 -15.66 -0.34
N HIS A 13 -6.14 -16.59 -1.17
CA HIS A 13 -5.37 -17.74 -1.62
C HIS A 13 -5.21 -17.74 -3.14
N ASP A 14 -4.09 -18.26 -3.60
CA ASP A 14 -3.79 -18.49 -5.00
C ASP A 14 -3.98 -17.26 -5.90
N VAL A 15 -3.54 -16.08 -5.38
CA VAL A 15 -3.53 -14.86 -6.18
C VAL A 15 -2.60 -15.01 -7.39
N ALA A 16 -3.04 -14.54 -8.55
CA ALA A 16 -2.40 -14.82 -9.83
C ALA A 16 -1.01 -14.19 -10.03
N TYR A 17 -0.68 -13.15 -9.25
CA TYR A 17 0.60 -12.44 -9.35
C TYR A 17 1.74 -13.04 -8.49
N LEU A 18 1.47 -14.13 -7.76
CA LEU A 18 2.44 -14.85 -6.95
C LEU A 18 2.56 -16.31 -7.40
N PRO A 19 3.72 -16.96 -7.21
CA PRO A 19 3.87 -18.39 -7.44
C PRO A 19 2.89 -19.18 -6.56
N THR A 20 2.09 -20.05 -7.20
CA THR A 20 1.05 -20.86 -6.52
C THR A 20 1.58 -22.26 -6.14
N PRO A 21 1.11 -22.83 -5.01
CA PRO A 21 0.12 -22.28 -4.07
C PRO A 21 0.64 -21.09 -3.26
N ASN A 22 -0.22 -20.12 -2.98
CA ASN A 22 0.15 -18.95 -2.18
C ASN A 22 -0.97 -18.47 -1.28
N THR A 23 -0.60 -17.66 -0.29
CA THR A 23 -1.49 -16.99 0.65
C THR A 23 -1.06 -15.53 0.81
N VAL A 24 -2.02 -14.62 0.73
CA VAL A 24 -1.83 -13.19 1.01
C VAL A 24 -2.69 -12.80 2.20
N GLU A 25 -2.05 -12.30 3.24
CA GLU A 25 -2.73 -11.81 4.45
C GLU A 25 -2.65 -10.29 4.51
N VAL A 26 -3.79 -9.63 4.76
CA VAL A 26 -3.84 -8.22 5.15
C VAL A 26 -3.66 -8.15 6.66
N VAL A 27 -2.54 -7.57 7.08
CA VAL A 27 -2.19 -7.44 8.50
C VAL A 27 -2.22 -5.96 8.89
N ILE A 28 -3.03 -5.63 9.89
CA ILE A 28 -3.08 -4.29 10.50
C ILE A 28 -2.19 -4.29 11.74
N THR A 29 -1.22 -3.39 11.76
CA THR A 29 -0.24 -3.22 12.84
C THR A 29 0.49 -1.90 12.69
N ASN A 30 1.07 -1.38 13.77
CA ASN A 30 1.97 -0.23 13.73
C ASN A 30 3.46 -0.65 13.64
N ASP A 31 3.73 -1.94 13.55
CA ASP A 31 5.08 -2.45 13.33
C ASP A 31 5.44 -2.39 11.84
N LEU A 32 6.72 -2.20 11.56
CA LEU A 32 7.26 -2.32 10.21
C LEU A 32 7.46 -3.80 9.83
N ALA A 33 7.19 -4.13 8.58
CA ALA A 33 7.57 -5.41 8.00
C ALA A 33 9.12 -5.53 7.93
N PRO A 34 9.68 -6.77 7.94
CA PRO A 34 11.12 -6.98 7.78
C PRO A 34 11.66 -6.34 6.49
N ALA A 35 12.61 -5.41 6.63
CA ALA A 35 13.10 -4.59 5.51
C ALA A 35 13.69 -5.44 4.36
N GLU A 36 14.43 -6.50 4.71
CA GLU A 36 15.07 -7.42 3.74
C GLU A 36 14.05 -8.21 2.90
N LEU A 37 12.83 -8.38 3.40
CA LEU A 37 11.73 -9.09 2.74
C LEU A 37 10.70 -8.15 2.12
N THR A 38 10.89 -6.83 2.23
CA THR A 38 9.96 -5.80 1.75
C THR A 38 10.54 -5.11 0.51
N LYS A 39 9.85 -5.19 -0.63
CA LYS A 39 10.30 -4.61 -1.90
C LYS A 39 9.41 -3.51 -2.44
N THR A 40 8.23 -3.32 -1.83
CA THR A 40 7.28 -2.27 -2.23
C THR A 40 6.70 -1.58 -1.00
N ALA A 41 6.41 -0.30 -1.14
CA ALA A 41 5.81 0.52 -0.10
C ALA A 41 4.71 1.41 -0.66
N PHE A 42 3.72 1.70 0.18
CA PHE A 42 2.49 2.38 -0.20
C PHE A 42 2.12 3.44 0.83
N MET A 43 1.53 4.56 0.38
CA MET A 43 1.07 5.65 1.21
C MET A 43 -0.43 5.87 1.04
N VAL A 44 -1.15 6.00 2.14
CA VAL A 44 -2.55 6.43 2.18
C VAL A 44 -2.60 7.87 2.68
N PRO A 45 -2.70 8.87 1.79
CA PRO A 45 -2.81 10.27 2.17
C PRO A 45 -4.22 10.57 2.69
N VAL A 46 -4.32 11.04 3.93
CA VAL A 46 -5.58 11.37 4.61
C VAL A 46 -5.72 12.87 4.75
N CYS A 47 -6.82 13.44 4.24
CA CYS A 47 -7.15 14.86 4.36
C CYS A 47 -7.85 15.15 5.70
N ASP A 48 -7.76 16.38 6.19
CA ASP A 48 -8.40 16.84 7.44
C ASP A 48 -9.94 16.69 7.43
N ASP A 49 -10.55 16.70 6.24
CA ASP A 49 -11.99 16.49 6.06
C ASP A 49 -12.42 15.00 6.05
N GLY A 50 -11.49 14.09 6.28
CA GLY A 50 -11.72 12.64 6.28
C GLY A 50 -11.70 12.01 4.88
N GLY A 51 -11.35 12.75 3.84
CA GLY A 51 -11.13 12.22 2.51
C GLY A 51 -9.76 11.54 2.38
N ILE A 52 -9.67 10.50 1.58
CA ILE A 52 -8.41 9.83 1.20
C ILE A 52 -8.11 10.15 -0.26
N ILE A 53 -6.85 10.51 -0.56
CA ILE A 53 -6.40 10.67 -1.94
C ILE A 53 -5.98 9.30 -2.47
N ILE A 54 -6.58 8.91 -3.59
CA ILE A 54 -6.37 7.61 -4.25
C ILE A 54 -5.80 7.85 -5.64
N ALA A 55 -4.76 7.13 -6.01
CA ALA A 55 -4.21 7.12 -7.36
C ALA A 55 -5.18 6.44 -8.35
N VAL A 56 -5.22 6.95 -9.58
CA VAL A 56 -6.02 6.38 -10.66
C VAL A 56 -5.07 5.75 -11.67
N ASN A 57 -4.75 4.48 -11.49
CA ASN A 57 -3.93 3.73 -12.44
C ASN A 57 -4.73 3.42 -13.70
N GLN A 58 -4.21 3.77 -14.87
CA GLN A 58 -4.92 3.63 -16.15
C GLN A 58 -5.29 2.18 -16.53
N ARG A 59 -4.59 1.19 -15.96
CA ARG A 59 -4.82 -0.24 -16.24
C ARG A 59 -5.59 -0.94 -15.13
N ARG A 60 -5.34 -0.55 -13.86
CA ARG A 60 -5.84 -1.27 -12.67
C ARG A 60 -6.97 -0.54 -11.95
N GLY A 61 -7.25 0.73 -12.32
CA GLY A 61 -8.26 1.55 -11.67
C GLY A 61 -7.74 2.23 -10.39
N LEU A 62 -8.58 2.29 -9.36
CA LEU A 62 -8.22 2.94 -8.10
C LEU A 62 -7.21 2.09 -7.30
N GLU A 63 -6.09 2.71 -6.94
CA GLU A 63 -4.99 2.09 -6.20
C GLU A 63 -4.51 3.02 -5.06
N ILE A 64 -4.02 2.44 -3.98
CA ILE A 64 -3.21 3.21 -3.02
C ILE A 64 -1.88 3.52 -3.72
N ALA A 65 -1.44 4.77 -3.67
CA ALA A 65 -0.19 5.19 -4.27
C ALA A 65 0.99 4.40 -3.69
N GLY A 66 1.84 3.85 -4.54
CA GLY A 66 2.97 3.05 -4.09
C GLY A 66 3.64 2.25 -5.19
N GLY A 67 4.87 1.82 -4.90
CA GLY A 67 5.70 1.09 -5.83
C GLY A 67 6.95 0.50 -5.21
N HIS A 68 7.95 0.23 -6.04
CA HIS A 68 9.18 -0.40 -5.63
C HIS A 68 10.06 0.53 -4.77
N ILE A 69 10.67 -0.04 -3.75
CA ILE A 69 11.71 0.63 -2.95
C ILE A 69 12.99 0.62 -3.78
N GLU A 70 13.53 1.80 -4.07
CA GLU A 70 14.77 1.96 -4.83
C GLU A 70 16.01 1.70 -3.96
N ALA A 71 17.18 1.60 -4.62
CA ALA A 71 18.44 1.53 -3.89
C ALA A 71 18.60 2.78 -3.01
N ASP A 72 19.06 2.59 -1.78
CA ASP A 72 19.27 3.65 -0.79
C ASP A 72 18.00 4.33 -0.24
N GLU A 73 16.79 3.83 -0.57
CA GLU A 73 15.54 4.24 0.05
C GLU A 73 15.14 3.33 1.22
N THR A 74 14.51 3.93 2.23
CA THR A 74 13.68 3.18 3.19
C THR A 74 12.28 2.94 2.59
N ALA A 75 11.51 2.04 3.19
CA ALA A 75 10.11 1.85 2.78
C ALA A 75 9.27 3.13 2.92
N GLU A 76 9.57 3.95 3.93
CA GLU A 76 8.90 5.23 4.15
C GLU A 76 9.28 6.26 3.06
N ASP A 77 10.58 6.36 2.71
CA ASP A 77 11.03 7.25 1.62
C ASP A 77 10.37 6.90 0.30
N ALA A 78 10.32 5.60 -0.06
CA ALA A 78 9.64 5.14 -1.25
C ALA A 78 8.14 5.49 -1.24
N ALA A 79 7.46 5.29 -0.11
CA ALA A 79 6.05 5.63 0.03
C ALA A 79 5.78 7.13 -0.13
N PHE A 80 6.67 8.00 0.37
CA PHE A 80 6.61 9.45 0.14
C PHE A 80 6.78 9.80 -1.34
N ARG A 81 7.82 9.27 -1.99
CA ARG A 81 8.09 9.52 -3.41
C ARG A 81 6.92 9.11 -4.28
N GLU A 82 6.41 7.90 -4.10
CA GLU A 82 5.29 7.35 -4.88
C GLU A 82 3.99 8.13 -4.67
N ALA A 83 3.69 8.57 -3.43
CA ALA A 83 2.53 9.42 -3.16
C ALA A 83 2.60 10.72 -3.96
N PHE A 84 3.76 11.35 -4.02
CA PHE A 84 3.96 12.56 -4.81
C PHE A 84 3.88 12.28 -6.33
N GLU A 85 4.55 11.24 -6.82
CA GLU A 85 4.60 10.88 -8.25
C GLU A 85 3.23 10.47 -8.79
N GLU A 86 2.45 9.70 -8.03
CA GLU A 86 1.16 9.17 -8.48
C GLU A 86 -0.04 10.05 -8.15
N THR A 87 0.07 10.96 -7.17
CA THR A 87 -1.08 11.76 -6.70
C THR A 87 -0.78 13.25 -6.51
N GLY A 88 0.46 13.69 -6.63
CA GLY A 88 0.85 15.07 -6.33
C GLY A 88 0.76 15.44 -4.85
N THR A 89 0.56 14.48 -3.93
CA THR A 89 0.41 14.76 -2.50
C THR A 89 1.75 14.76 -1.78
N THR A 90 1.91 15.74 -0.86
CA THR A 90 2.89 15.69 0.20
C THR A 90 2.17 15.43 1.53
N VAL A 91 2.79 14.66 2.40
CA VAL A 91 2.21 14.24 3.67
C VAL A 91 3.17 14.44 4.83
N SER A 92 2.62 14.58 6.04
CA SER A 92 3.34 14.60 7.30
C SER A 92 2.70 13.65 8.32
N ASN A 93 3.28 13.58 9.54
CA ASN A 93 2.79 12.71 10.61
C ASN A 93 2.59 11.26 10.16
N VAL A 94 3.56 10.74 9.40
CA VAL A 94 3.48 9.40 8.81
C VAL A 94 3.60 8.32 9.87
N VAL A 95 2.72 7.33 9.78
CA VAL A 95 2.70 6.16 10.66
C VAL A 95 2.52 4.88 9.84
N PRO A 96 3.18 3.76 10.20
CA PRO A 96 2.87 2.47 9.61
C PRO A 96 1.47 2.03 10.06
N ILE A 97 0.69 1.48 9.12
CA ILE A 97 -0.68 1.00 9.38
C ILE A 97 -0.83 -0.51 9.14
N GLY A 98 0.19 -1.16 8.61
CA GLY A 98 0.21 -2.59 8.35
C GLY A 98 0.95 -2.98 7.09
N PHE A 99 0.77 -4.22 6.70
CA PHE A 99 1.42 -4.78 5.52
C PHE A 99 0.60 -5.92 4.89
N LEU A 100 0.85 -6.21 3.63
CA LEU A 100 0.52 -7.52 3.07
C LEU A 100 1.67 -8.47 3.39
N ARG A 101 1.34 -9.63 3.95
CA ARG A 101 2.26 -10.75 4.13
C ARG A 101 1.94 -11.81 3.08
N MET A 102 2.89 -12.10 2.22
CA MET A 102 2.72 -12.98 1.07
C MET A 102 3.60 -14.21 1.25
N THR A 103 2.99 -15.37 1.33
CA THR A 103 3.68 -16.66 1.51
C THR A 103 3.37 -17.58 0.34
N SER A 104 4.38 -18.20 -0.24
CA SER A 104 4.20 -19.22 -1.28
C SER A 104 4.81 -20.54 -0.85
N THR A 105 4.10 -21.63 -1.16
CA THR A 105 4.58 -23.02 -1.01
C THR A 105 4.89 -23.67 -2.36
N ALA A 106 5.00 -22.87 -3.41
CA ALA A 106 5.41 -23.36 -4.74
C ALA A 106 6.77 -24.07 -4.67
N ALA A 107 7.00 -25.04 -5.53
CA ALA A 107 8.27 -25.78 -5.60
C ALA A 107 9.43 -24.92 -6.14
N GLY A 108 9.14 -23.75 -6.72
CA GLY A 108 10.12 -22.81 -7.25
C GLY A 108 9.46 -21.53 -7.73
N VAL A 109 10.27 -20.62 -8.22
CA VAL A 109 9.82 -19.32 -8.76
C VAL A 109 10.04 -19.28 -10.26
N PRO A 110 9.21 -18.50 -11.00
CA PRO A 110 9.46 -18.25 -12.42
C PRO A 110 10.80 -17.54 -12.64
N GLU A 111 11.41 -17.74 -13.80
CA GLU A 111 12.59 -17.00 -14.21
C GLU A 111 12.30 -15.48 -14.16
N GLY A 112 13.22 -14.70 -13.59
CA GLY A 112 13.08 -13.26 -13.43
C GLY A 112 12.17 -12.81 -12.28
N TYR A 113 11.71 -13.72 -11.43
CA TYR A 113 10.94 -13.35 -10.25
C TYR A 113 11.79 -12.49 -9.29
N ALA A 114 11.37 -11.24 -9.09
CA ALA A 114 12.18 -10.22 -8.42
C ALA A 114 11.92 -10.08 -6.91
N TYR A 115 10.90 -10.76 -6.39
CA TYR A 115 10.51 -10.62 -4.98
C TYR A 115 11.14 -11.69 -4.09
N PRO A 116 11.34 -11.42 -2.78
CA PRO A 116 11.75 -12.43 -1.83
C PRO A 116 10.84 -13.65 -1.84
N PHE A 117 11.41 -14.85 -1.71
CA PHE A 117 10.70 -16.12 -1.72
C PHE A 117 11.26 -17.03 -0.62
N PRO A 118 10.44 -17.80 0.08
CA PRO A 118 8.99 -18.00 -0.05
C PRO A 118 8.10 -16.96 0.65
N LEU A 119 8.69 -15.97 1.32
CA LEU A 119 8.02 -14.95 2.11
C LEU A 119 8.42 -13.56 1.63
N SER A 120 7.44 -12.71 1.40
CA SER A 120 7.66 -11.31 1.04
C SER A 120 6.56 -10.40 1.64
N TYR A 121 6.85 -9.09 1.69
CA TYR A 121 5.95 -8.10 2.27
C TYR A 121 5.77 -6.90 1.35
N GLN A 122 4.61 -6.25 1.50
CA GLN A 122 4.32 -4.92 0.98
C GLN A 122 3.95 -4.03 2.17
N GLN A 123 4.70 -2.96 2.43
CA GLN A 123 4.49 -2.09 3.58
C GLN A 123 3.50 -0.97 3.25
N PHE A 124 2.59 -0.66 4.18
CA PHE A 124 1.62 0.42 4.06
C PHE A 124 1.79 1.43 5.18
N PHE A 125 1.74 2.71 4.80
CA PHE A 125 1.78 3.87 5.68
C PHE A 125 0.53 4.72 5.50
N ALA A 126 0.22 5.54 6.49
CA ALA A 126 -0.73 6.63 6.38
C ALA A 126 -0.07 7.94 6.81
N GLY A 127 -0.49 9.05 6.24
CA GLY A 127 -0.03 10.38 6.61
C GLY A 127 -1.08 11.45 6.38
N SER A 128 -0.98 12.55 7.14
CA SER A 128 -1.81 13.74 6.97
C SER A 128 -1.40 14.48 5.70
N VAL A 129 -2.34 14.83 4.84
CA VAL A 129 -2.06 15.62 3.63
C VAL A 129 -1.67 17.05 4.01
N ASP A 130 -0.48 17.47 3.63
CA ASP A 130 -0.01 18.85 3.78
C ASP A 130 -0.36 19.70 2.57
N ASN A 131 -0.15 19.14 1.36
CA ASN A 131 -0.41 19.84 0.10
C ASN A 131 -0.77 18.85 -1.01
N VAL A 132 -1.52 19.33 -1.98
CA VAL A 132 -1.83 18.62 -3.22
C VAL A 132 -1.43 19.52 -4.39
N GLU A 133 -0.36 19.16 -5.08
CA GLU A 133 0.09 19.86 -6.28
C GLU A 133 -0.85 19.58 -7.46
N PRO A 134 -0.95 20.52 -8.42
CA PRO A 134 -1.64 20.25 -9.67
C PRO A 134 -1.04 19.01 -10.36
N TYR A 135 -1.86 18.00 -10.57
CA TYR A 135 -1.43 16.74 -11.17
C TYR A 135 -1.56 16.78 -12.70
N THR A 136 -0.53 16.32 -13.39
CA THR A 136 -0.57 16.10 -14.83
C THR A 136 -0.56 14.60 -15.10
N ASP A 137 -1.50 14.13 -15.93
CA ASP A 137 -1.55 12.72 -16.33
C ASP A 137 -0.21 12.27 -16.92
N ASN A 138 0.19 11.07 -16.58
CA ASN A 138 1.37 10.41 -17.14
C ASN A 138 0.99 9.07 -17.79
N ASP A 139 1.98 8.30 -18.24
CA ASP A 139 1.72 7.03 -18.94
C ASP A 139 1.10 5.95 -18.03
N GLU A 140 1.17 6.11 -16.72
CA GLU A 140 0.71 5.12 -15.74
C GLU A 140 -0.54 5.57 -15.00
N CYS A 141 -0.58 6.83 -14.56
CA CYS A 141 -1.65 7.37 -13.72
C CYS A 141 -2.32 8.59 -14.36
N SER A 142 -3.64 8.68 -14.19
CA SER A 142 -4.46 9.87 -14.43
C SER A 142 -4.62 10.67 -13.12
N ALA A 143 -5.23 11.85 -13.20
CA ALA A 143 -5.47 12.71 -12.06
C ALA A 143 -6.08 11.93 -10.87
N PRO A 144 -5.54 12.07 -9.65
CA PRO A 144 -6.01 11.36 -8.47
C PRO A 144 -7.44 11.77 -8.10
N VAL A 145 -8.09 10.93 -7.32
CA VAL A 145 -9.44 11.21 -6.80
C VAL A 145 -9.44 11.24 -5.27
N LYS A 146 -10.27 12.10 -4.69
CA LYS A 146 -10.54 12.10 -3.26
C LYS A 146 -11.77 11.22 -2.99
N ILE A 147 -11.65 10.27 -2.08
CA ILE A 147 -12.71 9.33 -1.69
C ILE A 147 -13.01 9.50 -0.20
N PHE A 148 -14.29 9.57 0.14
CA PHE A 148 -14.79 9.67 1.52
C PHE A 148 -15.39 8.35 2.02
N ASP A 149 -15.77 7.46 1.13
CA ASP A 149 -16.36 6.16 1.47
C ASP A 149 -15.50 5.01 0.93
N MET A 150 -14.89 4.28 1.82
CA MET A 150 -14.11 3.09 1.49
C MET A 150 -14.94 1.90 0.97
N GLN A 151 -16.26 2.04 0.87
CA GLN A 151 -17.16 1.13 0.17
C GLN A 151 -17.48 1.60 -1.28
N ASP A 152 -16.81 2.64 -1.78
CA ASP A 152 -16.96 3.09 -3.16
C ASP A 152 -16.77 1.91 -4.14
N ARG A 153 -17.75 1.74 -5.03
CA ARG A 153 -17.79 0.60 -5.97
C ARG A 153 -16.60 0.56 -6.95
N ARG A 154 -15.89 1.67 -7.11
CA ARG A 154 -14.69 1.75 -7.94
C ARG A 154 -13.49 1.08 -7.27
N ILE A 155 -13.52 0.88 -5.95
CA ILE A 155 -12.50 0.14 -5.20
C ILE A 155 -12.77 -1.34 -5.38
N THR A 156 -11.94 -2.02 -6.16
CA THR A 156 -12.13 -3.44 -6.50
C THR A 156 -11.32 -4.38 -5.61
N ARG A 157 -10.27 -3.88 -4.93
CA ARG A 157 -9.41 -4.69 -4.06
C ARG A 157 -9.77 -4.49 -2.60
N LYS A 158 -10.01 -5.59 -1.89
CA LYS A 158 -10.34 -5.57 -0.47
C LYS A 158 -9.25 -4.93 0.40
N SER A 159 -7.99 -5.11 0.05
CA SER A 159 -6.86 -4.50 0.74
C SER A 159 -6.92 -2.97 0.75
N ILE A 160 -7.35 -2.33 -0.34
CA ILE A 160 -7.50 -0.87 -0.42
C ILE A 160 -8.52 -0.38 0.61
N THR A 161 -9.69 -1.02 0.67
CA THR A 161 -10.72 -0.73 1.68
C THR A 161 -10.19 -0.87 3.10
N LEU A 162 -9.46 -1.94 3.38
CA LEU A 162 -8.99 -2.25 4.73
C LEU A 162 -7.90 -1.28 5.18
N PHE A 163 -6.90 -1.01 4.33
CA PHE A 163 -5.85 -0.04 4.64
C PHE A 163 -6.39 1.40 4.67
N GLY A 164 -7.33 1.75 3.80
CA GLY A 164 -8.01 3.05 3.86
C GLY A 164 -8.72 3.27 5.19
N ASN A 165 -9.47 2.29 5.68
CA ASN A 165 -10.12 2.34 6.98
C ASN A 165 -9.12 2.38 8.16
N ALA A 166 -7.99 1.68 8.05
CA ALA A 166 -6.92 1.73 9.04
C ALA A 166 -6.26 3.11 9.07
N ALA A 167 -6.01 3.72 7.92
CA ALA A 167 -5.45 5.05 7.78
C ALA A 167 -6.33 6.12 8.45
N LEU A 168 -7.64 6.11 8.18
CA LEU A 168 -8.59 7.04 8.83
C LEU A 168 -8.54 6.96 10.35
N LYS A 169 -8.44 5.74 10.92
CA LYS A 169 -8.35 5.55 12.37
C LYS A 169 -7.02 5.96 12.98
N SER A 170 -5.96 5.99 12.18
CA SER A 170 -4.61 6.27 12.67
C SER A 170 -4.22 7.75 12.56
N VAL A 171 -4.85 8.49 11.65
CA VAL A 171 -4.53 9.90 11.34
C VAL A 171 -5.57 10.86 11.91
N LEU A 172 -6.85 10.49 11.95
CA LEU A 172 -7.96 11.29 12.50
C LEU A 172 -8.29 10.90 13.94
#